data_da22622d1ca1b8ae9807f16ec0437dc8
#
_entry.id   da22622d1ca1b8ae9807f16ec0437dc8
#
_cell.length_a   1.000
_cell.length_b   1.000
_cell.length_c   1.000
_cell.angle_alpha   90.00
_cell.angle_beta   90.00
_cell.angle_gamma   90.00
#
_symmetry.space_group_name_H-M   'P 1'
#
loop_
_entity.id
_entity.type
_entity.pdbx_description
1 polymer ?
#
loop_
_entity_poly.entity_id
_entity_poly.type
_entity_poly.pdbx_seq_one_letter_code
_entity_poly.pdbx_strand_id
1 'polypeptide(L)'
;RHSNGTPDSGTNDWIELWEMTINWTNSTATVAKTQDIAIGEIDSDLCGLTSFTCIPQPGTTVKLDPLRETVMYKAPMRVFSDHQAMVLSLSTDVSGSNRAGVRWVEIRRASGSLGTWSLYQEGTYAPGATLNRWMPAINIDKFGNIIMAYSTSSGTTGEFPSIMMTGRKPCDPLGQMTMTETVVKAGTSVKTGDTRWGDYHHMSIDDFDG
;
A
#
# COMPACT_ATOMS: atom_id res chain seq x y z
N ARG A 1 -3.90 -10.40 -3.57
CA ARG A 1 -3.65 -9.92 -4.93
C ARG A 1 -4.67 -8.84 -5.26
N HIS A 2 -4.27 -7.78 -5.91
CA HIS A 2 -5.13 -6.84 -6.59
C HIS A 2 -5.43 -7.39 -7.99
N SER A 3 -6.64 -7.26 -8.46
CA SER A 3 -7.03 -7.62 -9.82
C SER A 3 -7.87 -6.50 -10.40
N ASN A 4 -7.45 -6.02 -11.56
CA ASN A 4 -8.14 -5.04 -12.36
C ASN A 4 -8.87 -5.81 -13.49
N GLY A 5 -10.17 -5.62 -13.63
CA GLY A 5 -10.99 -6.33 -14.62
C GLY A 5 -10.62 -6.02 -16.06
N THR A 6 -10.24 -4.80 -16.35
CA THR A 6 -9.66 -4.30 -17.61
C THR A 6 -8.77 -3.12 -17.28
N PRO A 7 -7.54 -3.03 -17.84
CA PRO A 7 -6.70 -1.86 -17.64
C PRO A 7 -7.50 -0.59 -17.92
N ASP A 8 -7.59 0.30 -16.93
CA ASP A 8 -8.13 1.66 -17.01
C ASP A 8 -9.59 1.82 -17.49
N SER A 9 -10.43 0.79 -17.38
CA SER A 9 -11.80 0.86 -17.91
C SER A 9 -12.87 0.32 -16.96
N GLY A 10 -12.51 -0.05 -15.75
CA GLY A 10 -13.46 -0.56 -14.75
C GLY A 10 -13.99 0.54 -13.83
N THR A 11 -15.08 0.26 -13.14
CA THR A 11 -15.59 1.09 -12.04
C THR A 11 -15.30 0.46 -10.67
N ASN A 12 -14.76 -0.75 -10.64
CA ASN A 12 -14.42 -1.48 -9.44
C ASN A 12 -13.22 -2.38 -9.66
N ASP A 13 -12.36 -2.42 -8.68
CA ASP A 13 -11.28 -3.37 -8.57
C ASP A 13 -11.55 -4.40 -7.47
N TRP A 14 -10.71 -5.43 -7.38
CA TRP A 14 -10.84 -6.49 -6.39
C TRP A 14 -9.54 -6.78 -5.69
N ILE A 15 -9.65 -7.12 -4.41
CA ILE A 15 -8.62 -7.82 -3.66
C ILE A 15 -8.95 -9.31 -3.70
N GLU A 16 -8.12 -10.08 -4.40
CA GLU A 16 -8.23 -11.54 -4.41
C GLU A 16 -7.58 -12.12 -3.15
N LEU A 17 -8.33 -12.92 -2.41
CA LEU A 17 -7.80 -13.72 -1.31
C LEU A 17 -7.50 -15.14 -1.79
N TRP A 18 -6.29 -15.56 -1.51
CA TRP A 18 -5.82 -16.91 -1.80
C TRP A 18 -5.43 -17.57 -0.51
N GLU A 19 -5.89 -18.78 -0.28
CA GLU A 19 -5.59 -19.56 0.92
C GLU A 19 -4.68 -20.73 0.57
N MET A 20 -3.64 -20.89 1.39
CA MET A 20 -2.76 -22.07 1.34
C MET A 20 -3.08 -22.97 2.52
N THR A 21 -3.51 -24.18 2.21
CA THR A 21 -3.72 -25.23 3.23
C THR A 21 -2.57 -26.23 3.15
N ILE A 22 -1.88 -26.42 4.29
CA ILE A 22 -0.74 -27.33 4.37
C ILE A 22 -1.14 -28.53 5.25
N ASN A 23 -1.01 -29.73 4.69
CA ASN A 23 -1.14 -30.97 5.43
C ASN A 23 0.25 -31.50 5.74
N TRP A 24 0.70 -31.27 6.95
CA TRP A 24 2.04 -31.68 7.41
C TRP A 24 2.20 -33.21 7.52
N THR A 25 1.11 -33.95 7.72
CA THR A 25 1.14 -35.42 7.82
C THR A 25 1.45 -36.05 6.47
N ASN A 26 0.85 -35.53 5.42
CA ASN A 26 1.01 -36.08 4.07
C ASN A 26 2.01 -35.30 3.20
N SER A 27 2.63 -34.23 3.75
CA SER A 27 3.55 -33.36 3.03
C SER A 27 2.93 -32.78 1.75
N THR A 28 1.66 -32.38 1.81
CA THR A 28 0.93 -31.79 0.66
C THR A 28 0.50 -30.36 0.98
N ALA A 29 0.42 -29.53 -0.05
CA ALA A 29 -0.12 -28.18 0.05
C ALA A 29 -1.08 -27.92 -1.11
N THR A 30 -2.14 -27.19 -0.84
CA THR A 30 -3.08 -26.70 -1.85
C THR A 30 -3.19 -25.17 -1.75
N VAL A 31 -3.30 -24.50 -2.87
CA VAL A 31 -3.54 -23.05 -2.94
C VAL A 31 -4.80 -22.84 -3.76
N ALA A 32 -5.75 -22.12 -3.20
CA ALA A 32 -7.01 -21.83 -3.88
C ALA A 32 -7.43 -20.38 -3.66
N LYS A 33 -8.01 -19.76 -4.68
CA LYS A 33 -8.70 -18.48 -4.49
C LYS A 33 -9.98 -18.73 -3.72
N THR A 34 -10.13 -18.08 -2.58
CA THR A 34 -11.27 -18.26 -1.68
C THR A 34 -12.29 -17.13 -1.79
N GLN A 35 -11.85 -15.93 -2.19
CA GLN A 35 -12.74 -14.78 -2.22
C GLN A 35 -12.20 -13.66 -3.11
N ASP A 36 -13.14 -12.91 -3.72
CA ASP A 36 -12.92 -11.59 -4.31
C ASP A 36 -13.63 -10.55 -3.45
N ILE A 37 -12.91 -9.53 -3.01
CA ILE A 37 -13.46 -8.41 -2.24
C ILE A 37 -13.43 -7.18 -3.13
N ALA A 38 -14.61 -6.68 -3.50
CA ALA A 38 -14.73 -5.46 -4.28
C ALA A 38 -14.20 -4.26 -3.49
N ILE A 39 -13.41 -3.44 -4.13
CA ILE A 39 -12.87 -2.17 -3.65
C ILE A 39 -13.16 -1.07 -4.67
N GLY A 40 -12.95 0.18 -4.29
CA GLY A 40 -13.03 1.29 -5.25
C GLY A 40 -11.94 1.22 -6.31
N GLU A 41 -12.20 1.86 -7.43
CA GLU A 41 -11.30 1.96 -8.58
C GLU A 41 -9.89 2.41 -8.17
N ILE A 42 -8.89 1.75 -8.72
CA ILE A 42 -7.46 2.06 -8.56
C ILE A 42 -6.87 2.25 -9.95
N ASP A 43 -6.37 3.43 -10.22
CA ASP A 43 -5.59 3.66 -11.43
C ASP A 43 -4.20 3.04 -11.26
N SER A 44 -3.99 1.89 -11.90
CA SER A 44 -2.72 1.17 -11.88
C SER A 44 -1.77 1.61 -13.00
N ASP A 45 -2.20 2.47 -13.92
CA ASP A 45 -1.38 2.93 -15.05
C ASP A 45 -0.39 4.04 -14.66
N LEU A 46 0.24 3.87 -13.53
CA LEU A 46 1.32 4.74 -13.10
C LEU A 46 2.57 4.49 -13.97
N CYS A 47 3.11 5.52 -14.58
CA CYS A 47 4.22 5.51 -15.54
C CYS A 47 3.85 5.04 -16.96
N GLY A 48 2.58 4.82 -17.26
CA GLY A 48 2.12 4.21 -18.51
C GLY A 48 2.48 2.72 -18.59
N LEU A 49 1.78 1.97 -19.40
CA LEU A 49 1.95 0.51 -19.50
C LEU A 49 3.30 0.07 -20.09
N THR A 50 4.00 0.97 -20.77
CA THR A 50 5.27 0.69 -21.47
C THR A 50 6.51 1.21 -20.74
N SER A 51 6.36 1.99 -19.68
CA SER A 51 7.45 2.55 -18.88
C SER A 51 7.34 2.10 -17.43
N PHE A 52 8.47 1.81 -16.79
CA PHE A 52 8.53 1.49 -15.37
C PHE A 52 9.02 2.66 -14.52
N THR A 53 9.44 3.76 -15.13
CA THR A 53 10.09 4.85 -14.39
C THR A 53 9.42 6.18 -14.72
N CYS A 54 8.80 6.81 -13.73
CA CYS A 54 8.18 8.11 -13.90
C CYS A 54 8.35 9.05 -12.70
N ILE A 55 8.77 8.54 -11.53
CA ILE A 55 8.91 9.38 -10.34
C ILE A 55 10.09 10.34 -10.51
N PRO A 56 9.84 11.63 -10.58
CA PRO A 56 10.90 12.61 -10.81
C PRO A 56 11.74 12.83 -9.56
N GLN A 57 12.96 13.31 -9.77
CA GLN A 57 13.90 13.74 -8.74
C GLN A 57 14.40 15.15 -9.06
N PRO A 58 14.79 15.97 -8.05
CA PRO A 58 15.28 17.32 -8.29
C PRO A 58 16.56 17.34 -9.12
N GLY A 59 16.64 18.18 -10.14
CA GLY A 59 17.90 18.47 -10.84
C GLY A 59 18.50 17.33 -11.65
N THR A 60 17.74 16.26 -11.95
CA THR A 60 18.19 15.15 -12.80
C THR A 60 17.06 14.69 -13.73
N THR A 61 17.41 14.06 -14.83
CA THR A 61 16.47 13.39 -15.73
C THR A 61 16.23 11.92 -15.35
N VAL A 62 17.01 11.37 -14.42
CA VAL A 62 16.83 10.00 -13.93
C VAL A 62 15.55 9.95 -13.08
N LYS A 63 14.61 9.09 -13.48
CA LYS A 63 13.35 8.86 -12.78
C LYS A 63 13.39 7.52 -12.07
N LEU A 64 12.65 7.41 -10.95
CA LEU A 64 12.57 6.20 -10.15
C LEU A 64 11.34 5.35 -10.54
N ASP A 65 11.45 4.05 -10.25
CA ASP A 65 10.41 3.05 -10.47
C ASP A 65 9.49 2.99 -9.23
N PRO A 66 8.18 3.25 -9.36
CA PRO A 66 7.24 3.16 -8.25
C PRO A 66 6.78 1.72 -7.93
N LEU A 67 7.21 0.72 -8.68
CA LEU A 67 6.77 -0.67 -8.55
C LEU A 67 5.24 -0.78 -8.52
N ARG A 68 4.59 -0.30 -9.56
CA ARG A 68 3.14 -0.26 -9.70
C ARG A 68 2.50 -1.66 -9.81
N GLU A 69 1.20 -1.73 -9.77
CA GLU A 69 0.35 -2.92 -10.04
C GLU A 69 0.49 -4.06 -9.02
N THR A 70 1.11 -3.84 -7.90
CA THR A 70 1.28 -4.89 -6.89
C THR A 70 0.90 -4.42 -5.50
N VAL A 71 0.22 -5.28 -4.77
CA VAL A 71 0.10 -5.13 -3.32
C VAL A 71 1.50 -5.26 -2.72
N MET A 72 1.90 -4.28 -1.92
CA MET A 72 3.22 -4.27 -1.31
C MET A 72 3.41 -5.46 -0.36
N TYR A 73 4.64 -5.81 -0.11
CA TYR A 73 5.17 -7.06 0.42
C TYR A 73 4.37 -7.72 1.55
N LYS A 74 3.69 -7.02 2.43
CA LYS A 74 2.93 -7.62 3.53
C LYS A 74 1.48 -7.15 3.54
N ALA A 75 0.57 -8.06 3.91
CA ALA A 75 -0.78 -7.77 4.34
C ALA A 75 -0.92 -8.22 5.82
N PRO A 76 -0.42 -7.42 6.78
CA PRO A 76 -0.44 -7.80 8.19
C PRO A 76 -1.87 -7.98 8.67
N MET A 77 -2.07 -9.03 9.46
CA MET A 77 -3.35 -9.38 10.06
C MET A 77 -3.25 -9.30 11.58
N ARG A 78 -4.31 -8.82 12.22
CA ARG A 78 -4.45 -8.83 13.68
C ARG A 78 -5.81 -9.35 14.10
N VAL A 79 -5.82 -10.08 15.21
CA VAL A 79 -7.03 -10.63 15.81
C VAL A 79 -7.40 -9.77 17.02
N PHE A 80 -8.60 -9.19 16.98
CA PHE A 80 -9.24 -8.47 18.07
C PHE A 80 -10.32 -9.35 18.73
N SER A 81 -10.90 -8.90 19.82
CA SER A 81 -11.93 -9.65 20.55
C SER A 81 -13.20 -9.91 19.72
N ASP A 82 -13.57 -8.98 18.86
CA ASP A 82 -14.80 -8.96 18.07
C ASP A 82 -14.58 -9.20 16.56
N HIS A 83 -13.37 -8.90 16.05
CA HIS A 83 -13.05 -9.04 14.64
C HIS A 83 -11.59 -9.43 14.40
N GLN A 84 -11.32 -9.85 13.18
CA GLN A 84 -9.98 -9.92 12.60
C GLN A 84 -9.86 -8.84 11.54
N ALA A 85 -8.76 -8.13 11.53
CA ALA A 85 -8.46 -7.11 10.54
C ALA A 85 -7.20 -7.45 9.77
N MET A 86 -7.19 -7.17 8.47
CA MET A 86 -6.02 -7.24 7.61
C MET A 86 -5.90 -5.92 6.86
N VAL A 87 -4.70 -5.35 6.83
CA VAL A 87 -4.42 -4.11 6.11
C VAL A 87 -3.44 -4.37 4.98
N LEU A 88 -3.61 -3.67 3.88
CA LEU A 88 -2.73 -3.76 2.71
C LEU A 88 -2.62 -2.42 2.01
N SER A 89 -1.57 -2.24 1.22
CA SER A 89 -1.31 -0.99 0.51
C SER A 89 -0.61 -1.22 -0.83
N LEU A 90 -0.78 -0.29 -1.75
CA LEU A 90 -0.17 -0.30 -3.07
C LEU A 90 0.00 1.13 -3.62
N SER A 91 0.81 1.27 -4.66
CA SER A 91 0.95 2.53 -5.39
C SER A 91 -0.15 2.67 -6.43
N THR A 92 -0.67 3.90 -6.62
CA THR A 92 -1.70 4.23 -7.62
C THR A 92 -1.39 5.57 -8.28
N ASP A 93 -1.83 5.81 -9.51
CA ASP A 93 -1.88 7.15 -10.08
C ASP A 93 -3.08 7.90 -9.47
N VAL A 94 -2.84 9.11 -9.00
CA VAL A 94 -3.88 9.93 -8.36
C VAL A 94 -4.25 11.16 -9.19
N SER A 95 -3.72 11.27 -10.39
CA SER A 95 -3.90 12.45 -11.22
C SER A 95 -4.24 12.17 -12.68
N GLY A 96 -4.16 10.89 -13.11
CA GLY A 96 -4.19 10.51 -14.52
C GLY A 96 -2.99 11.07 -15.31
N SER A 97 -1.94 11.50 -14.61
CA SER A 97 -0.74 12.10 -15.22
C SER A 97 0.57 11.64 -14.55
N ASN A 98 0.56 10.43 -14.02
CA ASN A 98 1.70 9.77 -13.37
C ASN A 98 2.16 10.43 -12.06
N ARG A 99 1.23 10.93 -11.26
CA ARG A 99 1.53 11.31 -9.87
C ARG A 99 1.18 10.17 -8.92
N ALA A 100 2.20 9.57 -8.35
CA ALA A 100 2.03 8.46 -7.42
C ALA A 100 1.40 8.90 -6.10
N GLY A 101 0.40 8.15 -5.67
CA GLY A 101 -0.18 8.17 -4.34
C GLY A 101 -0.24 6.77 -3.73
N VAL A 102 -0.59 6.69 -2.47
CA VAL A 102 -0.72 5.41 -1.77
C VAL A 102 -2.19 5.07 -1.59
N ARG A 103 -2.60 3.96 -2.18
CA ARG A 103 -3.88 3.31 -1.89
C ARG A 103 -3.70 2.35 -0.74
N TRP A 104 -4.63 2.33 0.22
CA TRP A 104 -4.65 1.41 1.34
C TRP A 104 -6.05 0.87 1.57
N VAL A 105 -6.13 -0.34 2.10
CA VAL A 105 -7.39 -1.07 2.31
C VAL A 105 -7.31 -1.78 3.65
N GLU A 106 -8.40 -1.78 4.40
CA GLU A 106 -8.63 -2.62 5.56
C GLU A 106 -9.82 -3.52 5.31
N ILE A 107 -9.60 -4.81 5.40
CA ILE A 107 -10.66 -5.82 5.34
C ILE A 107 -10.84 -6.48 6.69
N ARG A 108 -12.07 -6.84 7.03
CA ARG A 108 -12.43 -7.46 8.31
C ARG A 108 -13.30 -8.69 8.14
N ARG A 109 -13.22 -9.58 9.13
CA ARG A 109 -14.20 -10.65 9.37
C ARG A 109 -14.44 -10.81 10.86
N ALA A 110 -15.54 -11.45 11.26
CA ALA A 110 -15.85 -11.72 12.67
C ALA A 110 -14.76 -12.56 13.33
N SER A 111 -14.40 -12.28 14.57
CA SER A 111 -13.41 -13.04 15.33
C SER A 111 -13.90 -14.46 15.57
N GLY A 112 -12.97 -15.41 15.59
CA GLY A 112 -13.28 -16.84 15.76
C GLY A 112 -13.98 -17.50 14.57
N SER A 113 -14.19 -16.78 13.48
CA SER A 113 -14.89 -17.23 12.28
C SER A 113 -13.91 -17.60 11.16
N LEU A 114 -14.22 -18.66 10.43
CA LEU A 114 -13.70 -18.92 9.09
C LEU A 114 -14.57 -18.25 8.01
N GLY A 115 -15.41 -17.28 8.42
CA GLY A 115 -16.33 -16.55 7.55
C GLY A 115 -15.64 -15.65 6.54
N THR A 116 -16.47 -15.05 5.70
CA THR A 116 -16.01 -14.19 4.60
C THR A 116 -15.41 -12.88 5.12
N TRP A 117 -14.34 -12.47 4.45
CA TRP A 117 -13.78 -11.12 4.62
C TRP A 117 -14.66 -10.12 3.88
N SER A 118 -14.73 -8.92 4.39
CA SER A 118 -15.43 -7.79 3.75
C SER A 118 -14.57 -6.54 3.83
N LEU A 119 -14.76 -5.66 2.86
CA LEU A 119 -14.18 -4.32 2.91
C LEU A 119 -14.75 -3.59 4.14
N TYR A 120 -13.86 -3.11 5.00
CA TYR A 120 -14.25 -2.27 6.13
C TYR A 120 -14.02 -0.79 5.82
N GLN A 121 -12.86 -0.47 5.27
CA GLN A 121 -12.52 0.88 4.82
C GLN A 121 -11.37 0.85 3.81
N GLU A 122 -11.28 1.90 3.05
CA GLU A 122 -10.22 2.12 2.09
C GLU A 122 -10.00 3.62 1.87
N GLY A 123 -8.85 3.99 1.36
CA GLY A 123 -8.55 5.38 1.04
C GLY A 123 -7.31 5.53 0.19
N THR A 124 -7.18 6.69 -0.42
CA THR A 124 -5.97 7.08 -1.16
C THR A 124 -5.32 8.27 -0.46
N TYR A 125 -4.06 8.11 -0.10
CA TYR A 125 -3.30 9.18 0.55
C TYR A 125 -2.33 9.83 -0.43
N ALA A 126 -2.62 11.07 -0.79
CA ALA A 126 -1.83 11.86 -1.74
C ALA A 126 -2.00 13.36 -1.52
N PRO A 127 -1.73 13.89 -0.30
CA PRO A 127 -1.90 15.31 -0.04
C PRO A 127 -0.95 16.16 -0.91
N GLY A 128 -1.39 17.39 -1.18
CA GLY A 128 -0.66 18.32 -2.06
C GLY A 128 -0.77 17.95 -3.54
N ALA A 129 -0.05 18.67 -4.40
CA ALA A 129 -0.17 18.56 -5.85
C ALA A 129 1.06 18.01 -6.56
N THR A 130 2.24 18.00 -5.93
CA THR A 130 3.52 17.75 -6.61
C THR A 130 4.27 16.53 -6.10
N LEU A 131 4.19 16.25 -4.81
CA LEU A 131 4.97 15.19 -4.18
C LEU A 131 4.38 13.81 -4.52
N ASN A 132 5.22 12.94 -5.06
CA ASN A 132 4.89 11.54 -5.28
C ASN A 132 5.08 10.74 -4.00
N ARG A 133 4.23 9.73 -3.80
CA ARG A 133 4.28 8.77 -2.69
C ARG A 133 4.11 7.38 -3.24
N TRP A 134 5.10 6.51 -3.04
CA TRP A 134 5.09 5.17 -3.61
C TRP A 134 5.77 4.16 -2.69
N MET A 135 5.68 2.88 -3.02
CA MET A 135 6.21 1.76 -2.22
C MET A 135 5.81 1.86 -0.76
N PRO A 136 4.51 1.82 -0.44
CA PRO A 136 4.06 1.89 0.94
C PRO A 136 4.34 0.59 1.71
N ALA A 137 4.56 0.75 3.02
CA ALA A 137 4.49 -0.32 4.00
C ALA A 137 3.45 0.08 5.05
N ILE A 138 2.55 -0.82 5.39
CA ILE A 138 1.43 -0.57 6.30
C ILE A 138 1.41 -1.61 7.41
N ASN A 139 0.97 -1.22 8.61
CA ASN A 139 0.72 -2.16 9.70
C ASN A 139 -0.42 -1.66 10.61
N ILE A 140 -0.94 -2.57 11.43
CA ILE A 140 -2.01 -2.31 12.41
C ILE A 140 -1.56 -2.82 13.78
N ASP A 141 -1.62 -1.97 14.81
CA ASP A 141 -1.23 -2.32 16.16
C ASP A 141 -2.35 -3.02 16.97
N LYS A 142 -2.06 -3.39 18.22
CA LYS A 142 -3.02 -4.07 19.11
C LYS A 142 -4.21 -3.19 19.53
N PHE A 143 -4.12 -1.89 19.32
CA PHE A 143 -5.20 -0.94 19.62
C PHE A 143 -6.03 -0.62 18.37
N GLY A 144 -5.63 -1.12 17.19
CA GLY A 144 -6.28 -0.83 15.92
C GLY A 144 -5.80 0.47 15.25
N ASN A 145 -4.70 1.08 15.74
CA ASN A 145 -4.07 2.17 15.01
C ASN A 145 -3.40 1.62 13.75
N ILE A 146 -3.55 2.34 12.65
CA ILE A 146 -2.90 1.99 11.39
C ILE A 146 -1.81 3.02 11.12
N ILE A 147 -0.60 2.55 10.81
CA ILE A 147 0.53 3.37 10.40
C ILE A 147 0.99 2.93 9.03
N MET A 148 1.34 3.89 8.20
CA MET A 148 1.81 3.69 6.84
C MET A 148 3.04 4.56 6.59
N ALA A 149 4.13 3.95 6.15
CA ALA A 149 5.33 4.63 5.68
C ALA A 149 5.52 4.38 4.18
N TYR A 150 6.12 5.32 3.47
CA TYR A 150 6.27 5.27 2.03
C TYR A 150 7.46 6.13 1.58
N SER A 151 7.94 5.86 0.38
CA SER A 151 8.93 6.68 -0.29
C SER A 151 8.30 7.94 -0.86
N THR A 152 9.03 9.05 -0.88
CA THR A 152 8.58 10.32 -1.48
C THR A 152 9.68 10.95 -2.32
N SER A 153 9.31 11.61 -3.41
CA SER A 153 10.17 12.49 -4.20
C SER A 153 9.35 13.36 -5.16
N SER A 154 9.93 14.42 -5.66
CA SER A 154 9.37 15.19 -6.78
C SER A 154 10.47 15.86 -7.61
N GLY A 155 10.09 16.59 -8.67
CA GLY A 155 11.02 17.44 -9.42
C GLY A 155 11.37 18.75 -8.73
N THR A 156 10.76 19.07 -7.59
CA THR A 156 10.96 20.32 -6.86
C THR A 156 12.33 20.30 -6.13
N THR A 157 13.06 21.39 -6.20
CA THR A 157 14.34 21.53 -5.51
C THR A 157 14.21 21.25 -4.01
N GLY A 158 15.04 20.33 -3.50
CA GLY A 158 15.06 19.92 -2.10
C GLY A 158 14.15 18.72 -1.77
N GLU A 159 13.24 18.30 -2.66
CA GLU A 159 12.38 17.13 -2.47
C GLU A 159 13.05 15.85 -3.00
N PHE A 160 14.22 15.52 -2.45
CA PHE A 160 14.96 14.31 -2.76
C PHE A 160 14.23 13.04 -2.30
N PRO A 161 14.58 11.87 -2.86
CA PRO A 161 14.03 10.59 -2.40
C PRO A 161 14.17 10.45 -0.89
N SER A 162 13.04 10.38 -0.21
CA SER A 162 12.89 10.43 1.26
C SER A 162 11.92 9.37 1.74
N ILE A 163 11.86 9.15 3.05
CA ILE A 163 10.86 8.28 3.68
C ILE A 163 9.99 9.15 4.58
N MET A 164 8.69 9.08 4.40
CA MET A 164 7.69 9.72 5.24
C MET A 164 6.71 8.70 5.80
N MET A 165 5.98 9.09 6.83
CA MET A 165 4.92 8.29 7.42
C MET A 165 3.70 9.13 7.76
N THR A 166 2.56 8.47 7.83
CA THR A 166 1.29 8.96 8.35
C THR A 166 0.54 7.80 9.01
N GLY A 167 -0.60 8.08 9.61
CA GLY A 167 -1.40 7.04 10.24
C GLY A 167 -2.79 7.53 10.61
N ARG A 168 -3.53 6.66 11.28
CA ARG A 168 -4.85 6.94 11.82
C ARG A 168 -5.12 6.15 13.09
N LYS A 169 -6.03 6.67 13.92
CA LYS A 169 -6.60 5.97 15.08
C LYS A 169 -7.88 5.24 14.69
N PRO A 170 -8.33 4.23 15.45
CA PRO A 170 -9.56 3.49 15.14
C PRO A 170 -10.82 4.37 15.07
N CYS A 171 -10.87 5.41 15.88
CA CYS A 171 -12.02 6.32 15.96
C CYS A 171 -11.99 7.47 14.94
N ASP A 172 -10.96 7.58 14.12
CA ASP A 172 -10.91 8.60 13.08
C ASP A 172 -11.91 8.31 11.94
N PRO A 173 -12.32 9.30 11.16
CA PRO A 173 -13.20 9.10 10.03
C PRO A 173 -12.69 8.01 9.10
N LEU A 174 -13.58 7.11 8.65
CA LEU A 174 -13.21 6.00 7.77
C LEU A 174 -12.60 6.51 6.46
N GLY A 175 -11.64 5.76 5.95
CA GLY A 175 -10.96 6.07 4.68
C GLY A 175 -9.91 7.18 4.75
N GLN A 176 -9.63 7.73 5.93
CA GLN A 176 -8.72 8.85 6.09
C GLN A 176 -7.52 8.51 6.97
N MET A 177 -6.33 8.92 6.52
CA MET A 177 -5.12 9.00 7.34
C MET A 177 -5.08 10.41 7.95
N THR A 178 -5.34 10.53 9.24
CA THR A 178 -5.58 11.80 9.92
C THR A 178 -4.35 12.36 10.63
N MET A 179 -3.35 11.50 10.88
CA MET A 179 -2.11 11.95 11.50
C MET A 179 -1.30 12.80 10.53
N THR A 180 -0.71 13.86 11.04
CA THR A 180 0.18 14.72 10.27
C THR A 180 1.31 13.90 9.64
N GLU A 181 1.52 14.09 8.34
CA GLU A 181 2.63 13.49 7.62
C GLU A 181 3.96 13.92 8.24
N THR A 182 4.80 12.95 8.56
CA THR A 182 6.07 13.18 9.28
C THR A 182 7.23 12.57 8.49
N VAL A 183 8.34 13.30 8.41
CA VAL A 183 9.58 12.81 7.79
C VAL A 183 10.25 11.81 8.72
N VAL A 184 10.39 10.58 8.26
CA VAL A 184 11.18 9.54 8.94
C VAL A 184 12.66 9.70 8.61
N LYS A 185 12.96 9.89 7.31
CA LYS A 185 14.31 10.12 6.82
C LYS A 185 14.28 11.04 5.61
N ALA A 186 14.83 12.22 5.75
CA ALA A 186 15.04 13.13 4.62
C ALA A 186 16.20 12.65 3.74
N GLY A 187 15.98 12.65 2.43
CA GLY A 187 17.03 12.47 1.44
C GLY A 187 17.87 13.74 1.29
N THR A 188 19.12 13.57 0.90
CA THR A 188 20.08 14.69 0.73
C THR A 188 20.61 14.80 -0.69
N SER A 189 20.30 13.85 -1.55
CA SER A 189 20.73 13.84 -2.95
C SER A 189 19.82 12.97 -3.81
N VAL A 190 20.04 13.03 -5.13
CA VAL A 190 19.40 12.18 -6.12
C VAL A 190 20.04 10.81 -6.19
N LYS A 191 19.29 9.82 -6.63
CA LYS A 191 19.79 8.48 -6.98
C LYS A 191 19.98 8.41 -8.49
N THR A 192 21.20 8.09 -8.94
CA THR A 192 21.57 8.08 -10.36
C THR A 192 22.13 6.75 -10.87
N GLY A 193 22.53 5.82 -9.99
CA GLY A 193 23.15 4.56 -10.38
C GLY A 193 22.21 3.52 -10.99
N ASP A 194 20.96 3.53 -10.56
CA ASP A 194 19.84 2.74 -11.11
C ASP A 194 18.53 3.44 -10.79
N THR A 195 17.39 2.86 -11.20
CA THR A 195 16.06 3.44 -11.04
C THR A 195 15.28 2.89 -9.83
N ARG A 196 15.83 1.92 -9.13
CA ARG A 196 15.14 1.26 -8.00
C ARG A 196 15.43 2.00 -6.70
N TRP A 197 14.38 2.24 -5.91
CA TRP A 197 14.46 2.93 -4.62
C TRP A 197 13.43 2.37 -3.66
N GLY A 198 13.89 1.74 -2.58
CA GLY A 198 13.02 1.30 -1.51
C GLY A 198 12.18 0.07 -1.82
N ASP A 199 12.68 -0.81 -2.66
CA ASP A 199 11.99 -2.04 -3.03
C ASP A 199 11.74 -2.92 -1.80
N TYR A 200 10.50 -3.43 -1.69
CA TYR A 200 10.10 -4.41 -0.68
C TYR A 200 10.23 -3.90 0.77
N HIS A 201 9.85 -2.66 1.01
CA HIS A 201 9.70 -2.15 2.36
C HIS A 201 8.69 -2.98 3.15
N HIS A 202 8.93 -3.13 4.43
CA HIS A 202 7.88 -3.59 5.35
C HIS A 202 7.96 -2.81 6.67
N MET A 203 6.84 -2.80 7.38
CA MET A 203 6.71 -2.24 8.71
C MET A 203 6.45 -3.37 9.68
N SER A 204 7.24 -3.43 10.74
CA SER A 204 7.05 -4.37 11.85
C SER A 204 6.47 -3.63 13.04
N ILE A 205 5.66 -4.32 13.81
CA ILE A 205 5.23 -3.90 15.14
C ILE A 205 6.27 -4.41 16.14
N ASP A 206 6.58 -3.63 17.15
CA ASP A 206 7.36 -4.10 18.29
C ASP A 206 6.51 -5.09 19.07
N ASP A 207 7.01 -6.34 19.21
CA ASP A 207 6.27 -7.40 19.87
C ASP A 207 6.11 -7.14 21.38
N PHE A 208 6.91 -6.28 21.94
CA PHE A 208 6.88 -5.94 23.38
C PHE A 208 5.79 -4.89 23.67
N ASP A 209 5.75 -3.82 22.89
CA ASP A 209 4.81 -2.71 23.11
C ASP A 209 3.52 -2.82 22.31
N GLY A 210 3.49 -3.65 21.30
CA GLY A 210 2.32 -4.02 20.53
C GLY A 210 2.07 -3.34 19.29
#